data_a0a2c5d0e95501cd33e60cf069eb0c91
#
_entry.id   a0a2c5d0e95501cd33e60cf069eb0c91
#
_cell.length_a   1.000
_cell.length_b   1.000
_cell.length_c   1.000
_cell.angle_alpha   90.00
_cell.angle_beta   90.00
_cell.angle_gamma   90.00
#
_symmetry.space_group_name_H-M   'P 1'
#
loop_
_entity.id
_entity.type
_entity.pdbx_description
1 polymer ?
#
loop_
_entity_poly.entity_id
_entity_poly.type
_entity_poly.pdbx_seq_one_letter_code
_entity_poly.pdbx_strand_id
1 'polypeptide(L)'
;MIYAMSDIHGQYELFRNLMEQIPLGKDDTLYVLGDVVDRGPDSMKILKYMMANPNIIPIMGNHELMALPCLKLLVPELSNGFLHKLSSQARQSFAEWTLNGGISTIQEFLKLPQEERRQIVEYIESFRLYGKKIINNGEYWLIHAGLEHFSE
;
A
#
# COMPACT_ATOMS: atom_id res chain seq x y z
N MET A 1 -4.32 18.99 -12.67
CA MET A 1 -4.95 17.80 -13.30
C MET A 1 -5.16 16.69 -12.26
N ILE A 2 -5.94 15.64 -12.60
CA ILE A 2 -6.13 14.46 -11.75
C ILE A 2 -5.68 13.24 -12.55
N TYR A 3 -4.80 12.48 -11.94
CA TYR A 3 -4.27 11.23 -12.49
C TYR A 3 -4.68 10.06 -11.60
N ALA A 4 -4.74 8.86 -12.15
CA ALA A 4 -4.94 7.63 -11.40
C ALA A 4 -4.08 6.51 -11.97
N MET A 5 -3.57 5.65 -11.09
CA MET A 5 -2.87 4.40 -11.41
C MET A 5 -3.18 3.36 -10.35
N SER A 6 -2.94 2.08 -10.64
CA SER A 6 -3.14 0.98 -9.69
C SER A 6 -2.11 -0.13 -9.91
N ASP A 7 -2.10 -1.12 -9.00
CA ASP A 7 -1.40 -2.40 -9.18
C ASP A 7 0.10 -2.26 -9.47
N ILE A 8 0.77 -1.41 -8.69
CA ILE A 8 2.21 -1.12 -8.87
C ILE A 8 3.08 -2.30 -8.42
N HIS A 9 2.64 -3.01 -7.38
CA HIS A 9 3.27 -4.24 -6.90
C HIS A 9 4.78 -4.20 -6.81
N GLY A 10 5.33 -3.23 -6.08
CA GLY A 10 6.77 -3.14 -5.83
C GLY A 10 7.65 -2.89 -7.07
N GLN A 11 7.07 -2.51 -8.22
CA GLN A 11 7.79 -2.24 -9.47
C GLN A 11 8.29 -0.79 -9.50
N TYR A 12 9.24 -0.46 -8.63
CA TYR A 12 9.69 0.92 -8.42
C TYR A 12 10.23 1.58 -9.69
N GLU A 13 11.04 0.88 -10.50
CA GLU A 13 11.62 1.46 -11.71
C GLU A 13 10.52 1.80 -12.75
N LEU A 14 9.51 0.94 -12.90
CA LEU A 14 8.38 1.22 -13.79
C LEU A 14 7.56 2.40 -13.25
N PHE A 15 7.30 2.40 -11.94
CA PHE A 15 6.61 3.50 -11.27
C PHE A 15 7.35 4.82 -11.45
N ARG A 16 8.67 4.86 -11.22
CA ARG A 16 9.51 6.04 -11.39
C ARG A 16 9.47 6.55 -12.82
N ASN A 17 9.65 5.66 -13.80
CA ASN A 17 9.60 6.03 -15.21
C ASN A 17 8.24 6.63 -15.62
N LEU A 18 7.15 6.13 -15.05
CA LEU A 18 5.82 6.69 -15.27
C LEU A 18 5.69 8.06 -14.60
N MET A 19 6.20 8.22 -13.39
CA MET A 19 6.19 9.52 -12.69
C MET A 19 6.99 10.60 -13.42
N GLU A 20 8.07 10.24 -14.11
CA GLU A 20 8.83 11.16 -14.96
C GLU A 20 8.04 11.63 -16.19
N GLN A 21 7.06 10.84 -16.65
CA GLN A 21 6.20 11.18 -17.80
C GLN A 21 4.96 11.98 -17.38
N ILE A 22 4.56 11.90 -16.12
CA ILE A 22 3.42 12.65 -15.58
C ILE A 22 3.92 14.01 -15.08
N PRO A 23 3.52 15.13 -15.70
CA PRO A 23 3.90 16.46 -15.23
C PRO A 23 3.11 16.84 -13.96
N LEU A 24 3.33 16.10 -12.86
CA LEU A 24 2.62 16.28 -11.61
C LEU A 24 3.04 17.61 -10.94
N GLY A 25 2.26 18.65 -11.18
CA GLY A 25 2.45 19.97 -10.57
C GLY A 25 1.92 20.02 -9.14
N LYS A 26 2.15 21.16 -8.46
CA LYS A 26 1.73 21.35 -7.06
C LYS A 26 0.21 21.27 -6.85
N ASP A 27 -0.57 21.66 -7.87
CA ASP A 27 -2.04 21.67 -7.84
C ASP A 27 -2.63 20.37 -8.43
N ASP A 28 -1.80 19.46 -8.89
CA ASP A 28 -2.23 18.21 -9.46
C ASP A 28 -2.37 17.14 -8.36
N THR A 29 -3.23 16.16 -8.60
CA THR A 29 -3.43 15.03 -7.69
C THR A 29 -3.26 13.72 -8.44
N LEU A 30 -2.46 12.81 -7.88
CA LEU A 30 -2.37 11.44 -8.32
C LEU A 30 -3.08 10.52 -7.31
N TYR A 31 -4.05 9.75 -7.76
CA TYR A 31 -4.63 8.66 -6.99
C TYR A 31 -3.90 7.36 -7.32
N VAL A 32 -3.38 6.69 -6.28
CA VAL A 32 -2.86 5.33 -6.38
C VAL A 32 -3.92 4.39 -5.82
N LEU A 33 -4.58 3.65 -6.70
CA LEU A 33 -5.75 2.84 -6.40
C LEU A 33 -5.35 1.45 -5.91
N GLY A 34 -4.58 1.38 -4.83
CA GLY A 34 -4.19 0.14 -4.16
C GLY A 34 -3.13 -0.70 -4.85
N ASP A 35 -2.80 -1.79 -4.20
CA ASP A 35 -1.85 -2.82 -4.63
C ASP A 35 -0.47 -2.24 -4.96
N VAL A 36 0.05 -1.44 -4.03
CA VAL A 36 1.40 -0.87 -4.06
C VAL A 36 2.44 -1.92 -3.68
N VAL A 37 2.08 -2.75 -2.68
CA VAL A 37 2.98 -3.76 -2.09
C VAL A 37 2.88 -5.11 -2.79
N ASP A 38 3.80 -6.01 -2.42
CA ASP A 38 3.88 -7.41 -2.82
C ASP A 38 4.38 -7.66 -4.25
N ARG A 39 4.78 -8.89 -4.50
CA ARG A 39 5.27 -9.44 -5.78
C ARG A 39 6.61 -8.86 -6.22
N GLY A 40 6.70 -7.55 -6.39
CA GLY A 40 7.93 -6.88 -6.82
C GLY A 40 8.93 -6.61 -5.69
N PRO A 41 10.15 -6.20 -6.02
CA PRO A 41 11.26 -6.14 -5.08
C PRO A 41 11.39 -4.83 -4.29
N ASP A 42 10.63 -3.78 -4.58
CA ASP A 42 10.88 -2.43 -4.09
C ASP A 42 9.62 -1.72 -3.53
N SER A 43 8.75 -2.45 -2.84
CA SER A 43 7.53 -1.92 -2.22
C SER A 43 7.83 -0.77 -1.25
N MET A 44 8.88 -0.92 -0.43
CA MET A 44 9.25 0.10 0.55
C MET A 44 9.75 1.39 -0.10
N LYS A 45 10.40 1.32 -1.26
CA LYS A 45 10.81 2.52 -2.00
C LYS A 45 9.61 3.31 -2.53
N ILE A 46 8.59 2.59 -3.04
CA ILE A 46 7.38 3.22 -3.56
C ILE A 46 6.62 3.90 -2.41
N LEU A 47 6.40 3.20 -1.29
CA LEU A 47 5.75 3.75 -0.12
C LEU A 47 6.45 5.02 0.39
N LYS A 48 7.78 5.00 0.52
CA LYS A 48 8.57 6.17 0.92
C LYS A 48 8.46 7.33 -0.08
N TYR A 49 8.44 7.03 -1.38
CA TYR A 49 8.22 8.04 -2.40
C TYR A 49 6.84 8.69 -2.25
N MET A 50 5.80 7.88 -2.06
CA MET A 50 4.43 8.38 -1.85
C MET A 50 4.32 9.21 -0.56
N MET A 51 4.92 8.77 0.54
CA MET A 51 4.96 9.51 1.81
C MET A 51 5.60 10.91 1.65
N ALA A 52 6.63 11.03 0.81
CA ALA A 52 7.32 12.29 0.54
C ALA A 52 6.54 13.24 -0.40
N ASN A 53 5.48 12.76 -1.04
CA ASN A 53 4.70 13.50 -2.03
C ASN A 53 3.21 13.59 -1.63
N PRO A 54 2.81 14.62 -0.88
CA PRO A 54 1.46 14.71 -0.29
C PRO A 54 0.32 14.87 -1.31
N ASN A 55 0.63 15.17 -2.55
CA ASN A 55 -0.33 15.20 -3.66
C ASN A 55 -0.59 13.81 -4.28
N ILE A 56 0.07 12.77 -3.78
CA ILE A 56 -0.25 11.37 -4.07
C ILE A 56 -1.22 10.87 -2.99
N ILE A 57 -2.42 10.51 -3.40
CA ILE A 57 -3.49 10.04 -2.51
C ILE A 57 -3.63 8.52 -2.65
N PRO A 58 -3.22 7.75 -1.64
CA PRO A 58 -3.36 6.30 -1.69
C PRO A 58 -4.80 5.85 -1.37
N ILE A 59 -5.25 4.86 -2.12
CA ILE A 59 -6.48 4.10 -1.86
C ILE A 59 -6.06 2.69 -1.43
N MET A 60 -6.77 2.11 -0.48
CA MET A 60 -6.49 0.79 0.05
C MET A 60 -6.80 -0.30 -0.99
N GLY A 61 -5.81 -1.14 -1.28
CA GLY A 61 -5.97 -2.35 -2.08
C GLY A 61 -6.11 -3.60 -1.19
N ASN A 62 -6.46 -4.73 -1.81
CA ASN A 62 -6.54 -5.99 -1.06
C ASN A 62 -5.16 -6.47 -0.59
N HIS A 63 -4.09 -6.15 -1.29
CA HIS A 63 -2.73 -6.47 -0.85
C HIS A 63 -2.33 -5.70 0.42
N GLU A 64 -2.65 -4.42 0.51
CA GLU A 64 -2.45 -3.64 1.73
C GLU A 64 -3.30 -4.18 2.89
N LEU A 65 -4.56 -4.59 2.63
CA LEU A 65 -5.44 -5.19 3.65
C LEU A 65 -4.88 -6.50 4.20
N MET A 66 -4.28 -7.35 3.35
CA MET A 66 -3.61 -8.58 3.79
C MET A 66 -2.30 -8.28 4.54
N ALA A 67 -1.52 -7.32 4.04
CA ALA A 67 -0.22 -6.97 4.60
C ALA A 67 -0.31 -6.32 5.97
N LEU A 68 -1.24 -5.38 6.15
CA LEU A 68 -1.30 -4.49 7.32
C LEU A 68 -1.32 -5.22 8.67
N PRO A 69 -2.20 -6.22 8.93
CA PRO A 69 -2.20 -6.95 10.21
C PRO A 69 -0.88 -7.71 10.46
N CYS A 70 -0.25 -8.20 9.40
CA CYS A 70 1.02 -8.91 9.49
C CYS A 70 2.19 -7.94 9.75
N LEU A 71 2.25 -6.82 9.03
CA LEU A 71 3.28 -5.79 9.21
C LEU A 71 3.27 -5.21 10.63
N LYS A 72 2.09 -5.01 11.22
CA LYS A 72 1.97 -4.58 12.63
C LYS A 72 2.69 -5.52 13.60
N LEU A 73 2.60 -6.82 13.38
CA LEU A 73 3.28 -7.83 14.19
C LEU A 73 4.80 -7.85 13.95
N LEU A 74 5.26 -7.34 12.80
CA LEU A 74 6.67 -7.28 12.41
C LEU A 74 7.35 -5.94 12.80
N VAL A 75 6.61 -4.95 13.32
CA VAL A 75 7.19 -3.67 13.77
C VAL A 75 8.22 -3.87 14.89
N PRO A 76 7.95 -4.64 15.97
CA PRO A 76 8.94 -4.90 17.00
C PRO A 76 10.10 -5.74 16.48
N GLU A 77 11.21 -5.71 17.20
CA GLU A 77 12.29 -6.68 16.95
C GLU A 77 11.79 -8.11 17.20
N LEU A 78 12.10 -9.00 16.25
CA LEU A 78 11.63 -10.37 16.32
C LEU A 78 12.46 -11.16 17.31
N SER A 79 11.82 -11.67 18.35
CA SER A 79 12.45 -12.59 19.30
C SER A 79 12.55 -13.99 18.73
N ASN A 80 13.50 -14.80 19.26
CA ASN A 80 13.54 -16.22 18.96
C ASN A 80 12.19 -16.89 19.24
N GLY A 81 11.74 -17.69 18.27
CA GLY A 81 10.44 -18.38 18.36
C GLY A 81 9.22 -17.47 18.08
N PHE A 82 9.40 -16.31 17.43
CA PHE A 82 8.31 -15.41 17.07
C PHE A 82 7.12 -16.13 16.45
N LEU A 83 7.34 -17.00 15.44
CA LEU A 83 6.28 -17.74 14.78
C LEU A 83 5.48 -18.66 15.74
N HIS A 84 6.13 -19.21 16.75
CA HIS A 84 5.45 -20.07 17.75
C HIS A 84 4.56 -19.27 18.70
N LYS A 85 4.84 -17.98 18.86
CA LYS A 85 4.06 -17.07 19.73
C LYS A 85 2.83 -16.48 19.03
N LEU A 86 2.74 -16.62 17.71
CA LEU A 86 1.60 -16.14 16.96
C LEU A 86 0.35 -16.98 17.25
N SER A 87 -0.80 -16.31 17.32
CA SER A 87 -2.11 -16.99 17.34
C SER A 87 -2.32 -17.79 16.05
N SER A 88 -3.24 -18.77 16.07
CA SER A 88 -3.61 -19.49 14.85
C SER A 88 -4.12 -18.59 13.75
N GLN A 89 -4.90 -17.58 14.10
CA GLN A 89 -5.40 -16.57 13.14
C GLN A 89 -4.25 -15.76 12.52
N ALA A 90 -3.29 -15.29 13.32
CA ALA A 90 -2.14 -14.56 12.79
C ALA A 90 -1.29 -15.43 11.84
N ARG A 91 -1.07 -16.70 12.19
CA ARG A 91 -0.37 -17.64 11.30
C ARG A 91 -1.10 -17.85 9.99
N GLN A 92 -2.43 -17.94 10.03
CA GLN A 92 -3.26 -18.04 8.82
C GLN A 92 -3.15 -16.79 7.96
N SER A 93 -3.23 -15.58 8.55
CA SER A 93 -3.06 -14.33 7.82
C SER A 93 -1.67 -14.22 7.16
N PHE A 94 -0.60 -14.61 7.85
CA PHE A 94 0.74 -14.69 7.26
C PHE A 94 0.81 -15.67 6.09
N ALA A 95 0.22 -16.87 6.24
CA ALA A 95 0.21 -17.88 5.20
C ALA A 95 -0.54 -17.38 3.95
N GLU A 96 -1.72 -16.80 4.13
CA GLU A 96 -2.52 -16.23 3.05
C GLU A 96 -1.75 -15.11 2.35
N TRP A 97 -1.21 -14.16 3.08
CA TRP A 97 -0.46 -13.05 2.52
C TRP A 97 0.79 -13.52 1.75
N THR A 98 1.56 -14.46 2.31
CA THR A 98 2.76 -14.99 1.63
C THR A 98 2.44 -15.74 0.34
N LEU A 99 1.32 -16.49 0.31
CA LEU A 99 0.84 -17.15 -0.91
C LEU A 99 0.42 -16.14 -2.00
N ASN A 100 0.01 -14.93 -1.61
CA ASN A 100 -0.35 -13.85 -2.52
C ASN A 100 0.82 -12.95 -2.92
N GLY A 101 2.05 -13.28 -2.53
CA GLY A 101 3.27 -12.57 -2.95
C GLY A 101 3.89 -11.67 -1.89
N GLY A 102 3.45 -11.75 -0.63
CA GLY A 102 3.92 -10.90 0.48
C GLY A 102 5.38 -11.13 0.91
N ILE A 103 6.04 -12.19 0.44
CA ILE A 103 7.40 -12.53 0.85
C ILE A 103 8.38 -11.38 0.55
N SER A 104 8.30 -10.77 -0.63
CA SER A 104 9.18 -9.65 -1.01
C SER A 104 9.00 -8.45 -0.07
N THR A 105 7.75 -8.11 0.24
CA THR A 105 7.42 -7.02 1.16
C THR A 105 7.95 -7.30 2.58
N ILE A 106 7.79 -8.52 3.10
CA ILE A 106 8.33 -8.94 4.40
C ILE A 106 9.86 -8.76 4.43
N GLN A 107 10.55 -9.23 3.40
CA GLN A 107 12.01 -9.16 3.32
C GLN A 107 12.53 -7.73 3.29
N GLU A 108 11.86 -6.83 2.57
CA GLU A 108 12.18 -5.40 2.56
C GLU A 108 11.90 -4.75 3.91
N PHE A 109 10.71 -4.98 4.46
CA PHE A 109 10.26 -4.39 5.71
C PHE A 109 11.17 -4.74 6.89
N LEU A 110 11.61 -5.98 7.00
CA LEU A 110 12.49 -6.42 8.08
C LEU A 110 13.91 -5.83 8.00
N LYS A 111 14.33 -5.31 6.86
CA LYS A 111 15.62 -4.59 6.72
C LYS A 111 15.53 -3.16 7.24
N LEU A 112 14.34 -2.61 7.45
CA LEU A 112 14.16 -1.26 7.94
C LEU A 112 14.39 -1.19 9.45
N PRO A 113 14.91 -0.05 9.97
CA PRO A 113 14.88 0.26 11.40
C PRO A 113 13.46 0.23 11.94
N GLN A 114 13.30 -0.10 13.22
CA GLN A 114 11.97 -0.23 13.86
C GLN A 114 11.11 1.03 13.69
N GLU A 115 11.72 2.21 13.79
CA GLU A 115 11.00 3.48 13.64
C GLU A 115 10.44 3.66 12.22
N GLU A 116 11.22 3.31 11.19
CA GLU A 116 10.74 3.34 9.81
C GLU A 116 9.62 2.32 9.56
N ARG A 117 9.72 1.12 10.18
CA ARG A 117 8.64 0.13 10.14
C ARG A 117 7.34 0.68 10.70
N ARG A 118 7.40 1.41 11.82
CA ARG A 118 6.24 2.07 12.41
C ARG A 118 5.62 3.09 11.46
N GLN A 119 6.45 3.97 10.90
CA GLN A 119 6.00 5.01 9.96
C GLN A 119 5.33 4.41 8.71
N ILE A 120 5.86 3.32 8.16
CA ILE A 120 5.26 2.60 7.04
C ILE A 120 3.89 2.04 7.41
N VAL A 121 3.76 1.41 8.57
CA VAL A 121 2.47 0.86 9.05
C VAL A 121 1.45 1.98 9.23
N GLU A 122 1.81 3.07 9.90
CA GLU A 122 0.94 4.24 10.10
C GLU A 122 0.52 4.86 8.76
N TYR A 123 1.42 4.90 7.79
CA TYR A 123 1.12 5.40 6.46
C TYR A 123 0.11 4.51 5.73
N ILE A 124 0.31 3.18 5.73
CA ILE A 124 -0.65 2.24 5.12
C ILE A 124 -2.01 2.33 5.82
N GLU A 125 -2.05 2.47 7.16
CA GLU A 125 -3.29 2.68 7.91
C GLU A 125 -4.05 3.95 7.49
N SER A 126 -3.35 4.96 6.99
CA SER A 126 -3.93 6.21 6.50
C SER A 126 -4.54 6.12 5.11
N PHE A 127 -4.37 5.00 4.40
CA PHE A 127 -4.92 4.80 3.06
C PHE A 127 -6.44 4.89 3.10
N ARG A 128 -7.00 5.62 2.14
CA ARG A 128 -8.45 5.78 2.03
C ARG A 128 -9.08 4.53 1.45
N LEU A 129 -10.28 4.19 1.87
CA LEU A 129 -11.04 3.08 1.28
C LEU A 129 -11.55 3.44 -0.12
N TYR A 130 -11.84 4.72 -0.33
CA TYR A 130 -12.29 5.26 -1.61
C TYR A 130 -11.94 6.75 -1.73
N GLY A 131 -11.98 7.25 -2.96
CA GLY A 131 -11.97 8.68 -3.27
C GLY A 131 -13.22 9.06 -4.06
N LYS A 132 -13.69 10.30 -3.89
CA LYS A 132 -14.81 10.85 -4.65
C LYS A 132 -14.37 12.15 -5.31
N LYS A 133 -14.66 12.30 -6.61
CA LYS A 133 -14.35 13.50 -7.39
C LYS A 133 -15.51 13.89 -8.29
N ILE A 134 -15.72 15.19 -8.43
CA ILE A 134 -16.65 15.75 -9.41
C ILE A 134 -15.81 16.35 -10.53
N ILE A 135 -16.00 15.88 -11.75
CA ILE A 135 -15.29 16.35 -12.95
C ILE A 135 -16.34 16.58 -14.04
N ASN A 136 -16.38 17.79 -14.61
CA ASN A 136 -17.34 18.17 -15.66
C ASN A 136 -18.80 17.81 -15.34
N ASN A 137 -19.25 18.08 -14.12
CA ASN A 137 -20.57 17.75 -13.57
C ASN A 137 -20.87 16.23 -13.44
N GLY A 138 -19.89 15.36 -13.67
CA GLY A 138 -19.94 13.93 -13.42
C GLY A 138 -19.30 13.57 -12.09
N GLU A 139 -19.93 12.68 -11.33
CA GLU A 139 -19.39 12.15 -10.09
C GLU A 139 -18.60 10.86 -10.38
N TYR A 140 -17.35 10.80 -9.91
CA TYR A 140 -16.45 9.66 -10.07
C TYR A 140 -16.06 9.11 -8.71
N TRP A 141 -16.22 7.80 -8.54
CA TRP A 141 -15.75 7.05 -7.39
C TRP A 141 -14.46 6.33 -7.75
N LEU A 142 -13.44 6.55 -6.95
CA LEU A 142 -12.11 5.97 -7.11
C LEU A 142 -11.95 4.89 -6.04
N ILE A 143 -11.94 3.64 -6.46
CA ILE A 143 -11.86 2.46 -5.59
C ILE A 143 -10.93 1.44 -6.23
N HIS A 144 -10.31 0.57 -5.40
CA HIS A 144 -9.48 -0.52 -5.91
C HIS A 144 -10.34 -1.70 -6.38
N ALA A 145 -11.31 -2.10 -5.58
CA ALA A 145 -12.22 -3.21 -5.87
C ALA A 145 -13.68 -2.73 -5.79
N GLY A 146 -14.62 -3.57 -6.24
CA GLY A 146 -16.05 -3.27 -6.18
C GLY A 146 -16.54 -3.01 -4.76
N LEU A 147 -17.64 -2.27 -4.63
CA LEU A 147 -18.36 -2.07 -3.37
C LEU A 147 -19.55 -3.02 -3.33
N GLU A 148 -19.62 -3.87 -2.28
CA GLU A 148 -20.86 -4.58 -1.97
C GLU A 148 -21.85 -3.60 -1.36
N HIS A 149 -23.10 -3.64 -1.81
CA HIS A 149 -24.21 -2.80 -1.29
C HIS A 149 -23.90 -1.30 -1.36
N PHE A 150 -23.62 -0.81 -2.58
CA PHE A 150 -23.54 0.62 -2.82
C PHE A 150 -24.90 1.28 -2.51
N SER A 151 -25.02 1.94 -1.36
CA SER A 151 -26.13 2.82 -1.01
C SER A 151 -25.59 4.22 -0.76
N GLU A 152 -26.19 5.22 -1.42
CA GLU A 152 -25.93 6.63 -1.11
C GLU A 152 -26.28 6.98 0.33
#